data_e936ebee0422e9cc2e3da5c2889b5d11
#
_entry.id   e936ebee0422e9cc2e3da5c2889b5d11
#
_cell.length_a   1.000
_cell.length_b   1.000
_cell.length_c   1.000
_cell.angle_alpha   90.00
_cell.angle_beta   90.00
_cell.angle_gamma   90.00
#
_symmetry.space_group_name_H-M   'P 1'
#
loop_
_entity.id
_entity.type
_entity.pdbx_description
1 polymer ?
#
loop_
_entity_poly.entity_id
_entity_poly.type
_entity_poly.pdbx_seq_one_letter_code
_entity_poly.pdbx_strand_id
1 'polypeptide(L)'
;MKAIVKFAFQLGAKIALNPDFIVEKGGRYFLLNNALLKFARKNFYYAGAYLGKVKNGKFFPSFNLLAMLAKGEANKIVVEKKAAWLFICGRDIFRRGILAVRGSRKKGDHVLVLNEFGDCLGFGRIVRGLDEGAKNEVAVKNILDVGDFLRREK
;
A
#
# COMPACT_ATOMS: atom_id res chain seq x y z
N MET A 1 -16.19 0.92 2.14
CA MET A 1 -15.92 0.47 0.76
C MET A 1 -15.39 1.60 -0.14
N LYS A 2 -16.05 2.75 -0.25
CA LYS A 2 -15.61 3.87 -1.12
C LYS A 2 -14.16 4.31 -0.88
N ALA A 3 -13.71 4.38 0.37
CA ALA A 3 -12.35 4.78 0.72
C ALA A 3 -11.29 3.79 0.20
N ILE A 4 -11.56 2.49 0.29
CA ILE A 4 -10.67 1.43 -0.20
C ILE A 4 -10.58 1.48 -1.73
N VAL A 5 -11.72 1.62 -2.42
CA VAL A 5 -11.76 1.70 -3.88
C VAL A 5 -11.00 2.94 -4.38
N LYS A 6 -11.22 4.10 -3.74
CA LYS A 6 -10.51 5.34 -4.08
C LYS A 6 -9.00 5.19 -3.89
N PHE A 7 -8.57 4.56 -2.80
CA PHE A 7 -7.16 4.30 -2.55
C PHE A 7 -6.55 3.35 -3.59
N ALA A 8 -7.23 2.24 -3.89
CA ALA A 8 -6.78 1.32 -4.93
C ALA A 8 -6.66 1.98 -6.30
N PHE A 9 -7.62 2.82 -6.65
CA PHE A 9 -7.59 3.58 -7.90
C PHE A 9 -6.35 4.49 -8.00
N GLN A 10 -5.93 5.12 -6.90
CA GLN A 10 -4.70 5.92 -6.86
C GLN A 10 -3.43 5.11 -7.15
N LEU A 11 -3.47 3.80 -6.87
CA LEU A 11 -2.39 2.86 -7.18
C LEU A 11 -2.58 2.18 -8.55
N GLY A 12 -3.52 2.64 -9.36
CA GLY A 12 -3.86 2.00 -10.63
C GLY A 12 -4.37 0.56 -10.47
N ALA A 13 -4.83 0.19 -9.27
CA ALA A 13 -5.25 -1.17 -8.95
C ALA A 13 -6.77 -1.34 -9.13
N LYS A 14 -7.15 -2.49 -9.71
CA LYS A 14 -8.53 -2.97 -9.67
C LYS A 14 -8.70 -3.88 -8.45
N ILE A 15 -9.58 -3.52 -7.54
CA ILE A 15 -9.90 -4.35 -6.38
C ILE A 15 -11.00 -5.34 -6.73
N ALA A 16 -10.69 -6.63 -6.60
CA ALA A 16 -11.65 -7.72 -6.68
C ALA A 16 -12.11 -8.15 -5.26
N LEU A 17 -12.47 -7.18 -4.41
CA LEU A 17 -13.04 -7.50 -3.09
C LEU A 17 -14.57 -7.50 -3.20
N ASN A 18 -15.18 -8.61 -2.74
CA ASN A 18 -16.63 -8.67 -2.64
C ASN A 18 -17.11 -7.73 -1.51
N PRO A 19 -17.95 -6.70 -1.83
CA PRO A 19 -18.46 -5.76 -0.85
C PRO A 19 -19.18 -6.40 0.33
N ASP A 20 -19.86 -7.54 0.10
CA ASP A 20 -20.63 -8.25 1.11
C ASP A 20 -19.76 -8.79 2.26
N PHE A 21 -18.47 -8.97 2.02
CA PHE A 21 -17.49 -9.42 3.02
C PHE A 21 -16.75 -8.27 3.71
N ILE A 22 -17.00 -7.01 3.34
CA ILE A 22 -16.34 -5.86 3.95
C ILE A 22 -17.23 -5.24 5.01
N VAL A 23 -16.74 -5.24 6.24
CA VAL A 23 -17.42 -4.61 7.38
C VAL A 23 -16.65 -3.38 7.83
N GLU A 24 -17.38 -2.29 8.03
CA GLU A 24 -16.84 -1.08 8.65
C GLU A 24 -17.29 -0.98 10.10
N LYS A 25 -16.35 -0.71 10.99
CA LYS A 25 -16.63 -0.47 12.40
C LYS A 25 -15.70 0.60 12.97
N GLY A 26 -16.29 1.70 13.43
CA GLY A 26 -15.51 2.80 14.00
C GLY A 26 -14.45 3.37 13.07
N GLY A 27 -14.75 3.51 11.77
CA GLY A 27 -13.85 3.98 10.74
C GLY A 27 -12.78 2.95 10.31
N ARG A 28 -12.82 1.73 10.86
CA ARG A 28 -11.94 0.62 10.50
C ARG A 28 -12.64 -0.35 9.56
N TYR A 29 -11.93 -0.86 8.58
CA TYR A 29 -12.43 -1.79 7.57
C TYR A 29 -11.82 -3.18 7.76
N PHE A 30 -12.67 -4.20 7.72
CA PHE A 30 -12.28 -5.60 7.88
C PHE A 30 -12.86 -6.42 6.73
N LEU A 31 -12.06 -7.36 6.20
CA LEU A 31 -12.51 -8.37 5.26
C LEU A 31 -12.82 -9.65 6.04
N LEU A 32 -14.07 -10.06 6.02
CA LEU A 32 -14.56 -11.26 6.67
C LEU A 32 -14.70 -12.40 5.66
N ASN A 33 -14.86 -13.62 6.15
CA ASN A 33 -15.32 -14.77 5.39
C ASN A 33 -16.75 -15.17 5.82
N ASN A 34 -17.34 -16.15 5.14
CA ASN A 34 -18.70 -16.62 5.44
C ASN A 34 -18.89 -17.02 6.92
N ALA A 35 -17.87 -17.65 7.52
CA ALA A 35 -17.96 -18.07 8.92
C ALA A 35 -18.00 -16.89 9.89
N LEU A 36 -17.32 -15.79 9.57
CA LEU A 36 -17.24 -14.59 10.40
C LEU A 36 -18.39 -13.61 10.17
N LEU A 37 -19.03 -13.61 8.98
CA LEU A 37 -20.14 -12.71 8.68
C LEU A 37 -21.29 -12.79 9.68
N LYS A 38 -21.59 -13.98 10.20
CA LYS A 38 -22.62 -14.18 11.25
C LYS A 38 -22.33 -13.40 12.53
N PHE A 39 -21.07 -13.04 12.78
CA PHE A 39 -20.65 -12.23 13.93
C PHE A 39 -20.53 -10.74 13.63
N ALA A 40 -20.72 -10.31 12.38
CA ALA A 40 -20.54 -8.92 11.95
C ALA A 40 -21.40 -7.91 12.72
N ARG A 41 -22.58 -8.34 13.19
CA ARG A 41 -23.50 -7.52 14.01
C ARG A 41 -23.13 -7.50 15.51
N LYS A 42 -22.26 -8.42 15.97
CA LYS A 42 -21.83 -8.47 17.37
C LYS A 42 -20.79 -7.38 17.65
N ASN A 43 -20.62 -7.06 18.91
CA ASN A 43 -19.57 -6.13 19.31
C ASN A 43 -18.21 -6.84 19.25
N PHE A 44 -17.36 -6.46 18.30
CA PHE A 44 -16.00 -6.96 18.17
C PHE A 44 -15.01 -5.81 18.06
N TYR A 45 -13.80 -6.01 18.52
CA TYR A 45 -12.70 -5.09 18.35
C TYR A 45 -11.94 -5.35 17.04
N TYR A 46 -11.78 -6.63 16.69
CA TYR A 46 -11.06 -7.10 15.51
C TYR A 46 -11.70 -8.37 14.96
N ALA A 47 -11.89 -8.46 13.65
CA ALA A 47 -12.40 -9.66 13.01
C ALA A 47 -11.88 -9.78 11.57
N GLY A 48 -11.42 -10.97 11.17
CA GLY A 48 -10.93 -11.24 9.82
C GLY A 48 -9.65 -10.49 9.47
N ALA A 49 -9.50 -10.08 8.22
CA ALA A 49 -8.34 -9.33 7.76
C ALA A 49 -8.58 -7.82 7.84
N TYR A 50 -7.78 -7.13 8.62
CA TYR A 50 -7.82 -5.67 8.70
C TYR A 50 -7.32 -5.04 7.39
N LEU A 51 -8.12 -4.16 6.80
CA LEU A 51 -7.82 -3.51 5.52
C LEU A 51 -7.33 -2.07 5.66
N GLY A 52 -7.60 -1.43 6.77
CA GLY A 52 -7.22 -0.05 7.02
C GLY A 52 -8.26 0.74 7.77
N LYS A 53 -7.99 2.02 7.98
CA LYS A 53 -8.89 2.93 8.71
C LYS A 53 -8.99 4.29 8.03
N VAL A 54 -10.13 4.94 8.23
CA VAL A 54 -10.31 6.36 7.93
C VAL A 54 -10.11 7.17 9.21
N LYS A 55 -9.25 8.17 9.17
CA LYS A 55 -9.04 9.14 10.24
C LYS A 55 -8.93 10.54 9.62
N ASN A 56 -9.70 11.50 10.12
CA ASN A 56 -9.73 12.88 9.61
C ASN A 56 -9.94 12.95 8.08
N GLY A 57 -10.89 12.15 7.55
CA GLY A 57 -11.20 12.11 6.12
C GLY A 57 -10.14 11.44 5.23
N LYS A 58 -9.03 10.97 5.80
CA LYS A 58 -7.94 10.31 5.09
C LYS A 58 -7.94 8.81 5.36
N PHE A 59 -7.77 8.01 4.31
CA PHE A 59 -7.65 6.56 4.41
C PHE A 59 -6.20 6.15 4.66
N PHE A 60 -5.99 5.29 5.65
CA PHE A 60 -4.71 4.68 6.01
C PHE A 60 -4.82 3.18 5.75
N PRO A 61 -4.18 2.66 4.69
CA PRO A 61 -4.23 1.25 4.36
C PRO A 61 -3.47 0.41 5.39
N SER A 62 -3.89 -0.84 5.54
CA SER A 62 -3.09 -1.87 6.21
C SER A 62 -2.10 -2.50 5.24
N PHE A 63 -1.07 -3.17 5.78
CA PHE A 63 -0.14 -3.96 4.95
C PHE A 63 -0.82 -5.18 4.32
N ASN A 64 -1.85 -5.73 4.95
CA ASN A 64 -2.67 -6.78 4.33
C ASN A 64 -3.30 -6.29 3.03
N LEU A 65 -3.91 -5.09 3.04
CA LEU A 65 -4.48 -4.50 1.83
C LEU A 65 -3.40 -4.25 0.77
N LEU A 66 -2.25 -3.67 1.16
CA LEU A 66 -1.15 -3.42 0.23
C LEU A 66 -0.64 -4.71 -0.42
N ALA A 67 -0.47 -5.78 0.37
CA ALA A 67 -0.05 -7.09 -0.12
C ALA A 67 -1.08 -7.70 -1.08
N MET A 68 -2.38 -7.53 -0.81
CA MET A 68 -3.45 -7.97 -1.70
C MET A 68 -3.41 -7.22 -3.04
N LEU A 69 -3.24 -5.89 -3.01
CA LEU A 69 -3.11 -5.07 -4.21
C LEU A 69 -1.85 -5.42 -5.00
N ALA A 70 -0.75 -5.76 -4.33
CA ALA A 70 0.51 -6.14 -4.96
C ALA A 70 0.40 -7.43 -5.77
N LYS A 71 -0.49 -8.35 -5.41
CA LYS A 71 -0.73 -9.60 -6.16
C LYS A 71 -1.48 -9.38 -7.48
N GLY A 72 -2.28 -8.32 -7.57
CA GLY A 72 -3.07 -7.97 -8.74
C GLY A 72 -2.37 -6.99 -9.68
N GLU A 73 -3.13 -6.45 -10.61
CA GLU A 73 -2.68 -5.31 -11.43
C GLU A 73 -2.66 -4.05 -10.57
N ALA A 74 -1.50 -3.43 -10.47
CA ALA A 74 -1.28 -2.16 -9.79
C ALA A 74 -0.01 -1.49 -10.31
N ASN A 75 0.14 -0.18 -10.06
CA ASN A 75 1.41 0.48 -10.26
C ASN A 75 2.43 -0.04 -9.24
N LYS A 76 3.54 -0.57 -9.70
CA LYS A 76 4.57 -1.21 -8.86
C LYS A 76 5.97 -0.85 -9.32
N ILE A 77 6.87 -0.73 -8.36
CA ILE A 77 8.31 -0.76 -8.61
C ILE A 77 8.93 -1.90 -7.80
N VAL A 78 9.93 -2.52 -8.38
CA VAL A 78 10.82 -3.47 -7.69
C VAL A 78 12.13 -2.76 -7.44
N VAL A 79 12.62 -2.82 -6.21
CA VAL A 79 13.83 -2.12 -5.80
C VAL A 79 14.92 -3.10 -5.36
N GLU A 80 16.18 -2.70 -5.56
CA GLU A 80 17.34 -3.48 -5.11
C GLU A 80 17.40 -3.59 -3.58
N LYS A 81 18.16 -4.53 -3.06
CA LYS A 81 18.30 -4.83 -1.62
C LYS A 81 18.63 -3.60 -0.77
N LYS A 82 19.58 -2.76 -1.19
CA LYS A 82 19.98 -1.54 -0.45
C LYS A 82 18.86 -0.51 -0.44
N ALA A 83 18.18 -0.29 -1.57
CA ALA A 83 17.05 0.63 -1.67
C ALA A 83 15.86 0.13 -0.84
N ALA A 84 15.60 -1.19 -0.83
CA ALA A 84 14.58 -1.80 0.01
C ALA A 84 14.85 -1.55 1.50
N TRP A 85 16.07 -1.76 1.95
CA TRP A 85 16.48 -1.49 3.32
C TRP A 85 16.30 -0.02 3.69
N LEU A 86 16.78 0.90 2.87
CA LEU A 86 16.63 2.34 3.10
C LEU A 86 15.16 2.75 3.13
N PHE A 87 14.32 2.18 2.26
CA PHE A 87 12.89 2.45 2.24
C PHE A 87 12.20 2.06 3.54
N ILE A 88 12.46 0.86 4.08
CA ILE A 88 11.88 0.44 5.37
C ILE A 88 12.46 1.22 6.56
N CYS A 89 13.58 1.90 6.39
CA CYS A 89 14.10 2.89 7.35
C CYS A 89 13.45 4.29 7.21
N GLY A 90 12.46 4.44 6.33
CA GLY A 90 11.72 5.69 6.11
C GLY A 90 12.34 6.61 5.06
N ARG A 91 13.31 6.13 4.28
CA ARG A 91 13.99 6.92 3.24
C ARG A 91 13.26 6.84 1.91
N ASP A 92 13.45 7.88 1.10
CA ASP A 92 12.96 7.93 -0.27
C ASP A 92 13.78 7.01 -1.20
N ILE A 93 13.21 6.68 -2.36
CA ILE A 93 13.86 5.81 -3.34
C ILE A 93 14.51 6.65 -4.43
N PHE A 94 15.82 6.48 -4.57
CA PHE A 94 16.58 7.01 -5.69
C PHE A 94 16.34 6.19 -6.95
N ARG A 95 16.39 6.86 -8.10
CA ARG A 95 16.19 6.19 -9.38
C ARG A 95 17.10 4.99 -9.60
N ARG A 96 18.37 5.08 -9.19
CA ARG A 96 19.34 3.97 -9.33
C ARG A 96 18.95 2.70 -8.59
N GLY A 97 18.10 2.81 -7.55
CA GLY A 97 17.64 1.66 -6.76
C GLY A 97 16.45 0.92 -7.38
N ILE A 98 15.86 1.44 -8.48
CA ILE A 98 14.71 0.83 -9.13
C ILE A 98 15.19 -0.17 -10.18
N LEU A 99 14.80 -1.45 -10.00
CA LEU A 99 15.15 -2.54 -10.92
C LEU A 99 14.10 -2.75 -12.00
N ALA A 100 12.82 -2.58 -11.67
CA ALA A 100 11.71 -2.79 -12.59
C ALA A 100 10.53 -1.88 -12.26
N VAL A 101 9.75 -1.54 -13.27
CA VAL A 101 8.54 -0.73 -13.16
C VAL A 101 7.40 -1.43 -13.89
N ARG A 102 6.25 -1.51 -13.24
CA ARG A 102 4.99 -1.96 -13.85
C ARG A 102 3.91 -0.91 -13.63
N GLY A 103 3.15 -0.59 -14.67
CA GLY A 103 2.11 0.44 -14.63
C GLY A 103 2.64 1.84 -14.83
N SER A 104 2.09 2.82 -14.15
CA SER A 104 2.41 4.23 -14.37
C SER A 104 3.86 4.59 -14.01
N ARG A 105 4.41 5.51 -14.81
CA ARG A 105 5.74 6.12 -14.63
C ARG A 105 5.64 7.62 -14.41
N LYS A 106 4.42 8.15 -14.30
CA LYS A 106 4.15 9.59 -14.29
C LYS A 106 4.33 10.19 -12.91
N LYS A 107 4.90 11.40 -12.87
CA LYS A 107 4.94 12.24 -11.66
C LYS A 107 3.53 12.40 -11.06
N GLY A 108 3.43 12.24 -9.75
CA GLY A 108 2.19 12.40 -8.98
C GLY A 108 1.47 11.08 -8.69
N ASP A 109 1.69 10.04 -9.49
CA ASP A 109 1.04 8.75 -9.28
C ASP A 109 1.64 7.99 -8.09
N HIS A 110 0.79 7.18 -7.45
CA HIS A 110 1.22 6.29 -6.38
C HIS A 110 1.67 4.95 -6.93
N VAL A 111 2.69 4.39 -6.30
CA VAL A 111 3.27 3.09 -6.64
C VAL A 111 3.48 2.24 -5.40
N LEU A 112 3.21 0.95 -5.52
CA LEU A 112 3.64 -0.04 -4.52
C LEU A 112 5.14 -0.28 -4.66
N VAL A 113 5.81 -0.43 -3.54
CA VAL A 113 7.25 -0.70 -3.48
C VAL A 113 7.44 -2.15 -3.04
N LEU A 114 8.08 -2.95 -3.91
CA LEU A 114 8.37 -4.35 -3.69
C LEU A 114 9.88 -4.58 -3.63
N ASN A 115 10.30 -5.55 -2.82
CA ASN A 115 11.65 -6.07 -2.87
C ASN A 115 11.83 -7.05 -4.04
N GLU A 116 13.05 -7.57 -4.21
CA GLU A 116 13.40 -8.54 -5.27
C GLU A 116 12.64 -9.88 -5.14
N PHE A 117 12.12 -10.20 -3.96
CA PHE A 117 11.32 -11.39 -3.69
C PHE A 117 9.82 -11.20 -3.93
N GLY A 118 9.40 -9.98 -4.28
CA GLY A 118 7.99 -9.65 -4.51
C GLY A 118 7.19 -9.28 -3.26
N ASP A 119 7.86 -9.14 -2.10
CA ASP A 119 7.19 -8.68 -0.88
C ASP A 119 6.89 -7.19 -0.97
N CYS A 120 5.67 -6.80 -0.61
CA CYS A 120 5.27 -5.40 -0.56
C CYS A 120 5.81 -4.73 0.71
N LEU A 121 6.70 -3.77 0.52
CA LEU A 121 7.34 -3.01 1.60
C LEU A 121 6.53 -1.78 2.01
N GLY A 122 5.59 -1.36 1.19
CA GLY A 122 4.79 -0.16 1.39
C GLY A 122 4.41 0.50 0.07
N PHE A 123 4.16 1.80 0.09
CA PHE A 123 3.91 2.57 -1.12
C PHE A 123 4.51 3.97 -1.04
N GLY A 124 4.72 4.55 -2.20
CA GLY A 124 5.23 5.89 -2.36
C GLY A 124 4.54 6.67 -3.46
N ARG A 125 4.97 7.90 -3.67
CA ARG A 125 4.51 8.76 -4.76
C ARG A 125 5.66 9.09 -5.68
N ILE A 126 5.46 8.96 -6.97
CA ILE A 126 6.42 9.35 -7.99
C ILE A 126 6.55 10.87 -7.94
N VAL A 127 7.74 11.38 -7.60
CA VAL A 127 8.01 12.83 -7.51
C VAL A 127 8.71 13.35 -8.75
N ARG A 128 9.29 12.45 -9.55
CA ARG A 128 9.88 12.72 -10.86
C ARG A 128 9.56 11.54 -11.78
N GLY A 129 9.16 11.80 -13.02
CA GLY A 129 8.85 10.75 -13.97
C GLY A 129 9.93 9.68 -14.02
N LEU A 130 9.56 8.41 -14.01
CA LEU A 130 10.52 7.31 -13.86
C LEU A 130 11.41 7.10 -15.09
N ASP A 131 11.06 7.73 -16.20
CA ASP A 131 11.87 7.76 -17.43
C ASP A 131 12.79 8.99 -17.52
N GLU A 132 12.72 9.89 -16.54
CA GLU A 132 13.42 11.18 -16.49
C GLU A 132 14.35 11.27 -15.29
N GLY A 133 15.32 12.18 -15.39
CA GLY A 133 16.20 12.53 -14.28
C GLY A 133 17.45 11.66 -14.15
N ALA A 134 18.36 12.10 -13.27
CA ALA A 134 19.63 11.45 -13.03
C ALA A 134 19.48 10.29 -12.03
N LYS A 135 20.41 9.32 -12.09
CA LYS A 135 20.42 8.14 -11.21
C LYS A 135 20.48 8.48 -9.72
N ASN A 136 21.06 9.60 -9.37
CA ASN A 136 21.24 10.06 -7.98
C ASN A 136 20.10 10.96 -7.47
N GLU A 137 19.03 11.07 -8.23
CA GLU A 137 17.85 11.85 -7.83
C GLU A 137 16.77 10.97 -7.24
N VAL A 138 16.03 11.53 -6.27
CA VAL A 138 14.85 10.89 -5.70
C VAL A 138 13.79 10.75 -6.79
N ALA A 139 13.34 9.52 -7.02
CA ALA A 139 12.28 9.21 -7.97
C ALA A 139 10.94 8.96 -7.27
N VAL A 140 10.96 8.31 -6.12
CA VAL A 140 9.76 7.97 -5.34
C VAL A 140 9.92 8.41 -3.90
N LYS A 141 8.97 9.22 -3.43
CA LYS A 141 8.89 9.64 -2.03
C LYS A 141 8.18 8.58 -1.20
N ASN A 142 8.78 8.19 -0.07
CA ASN A 142 8.16 7.27 0.88
C ASN A 142 6.89 7.90 1.49
N ILE A 143 5.77 7.19 1.42
CA ILE A 143 4.52 7.60 2.09
C ILE A 143 4.22 6.70 3.27
N LEU A 144 4.37 5.39 3.09
CA LEU A 144 4.18 4.39 4.12
C LEU A 144 5.07 3.19 3.84
N ASP A 145 5.78 2.74 4.85
CA ASP A 145 6.62 1.55 4.80
C ASP A 145 6.39 0.64 6.01
N VAL A 146 6.78 -0.64 5.90
CA VAL A 146 6.58 -1.63 6.97
C VAL A 146 7.36 -1.30 8.24
N GLY A 147 8.46 -0.55 8.14
CA GLY A 147 9.27 -0.12 9.28
C GLY A 147 8.61 1.01 10.09
N ASP A 148 7.65 1.75 9.50
CA ASP A 148 6.92 2.81 10.19
C ASP A 148 6.17 2.29 11.42
N PHE A 149 5.66 1.06 11.35
CA PHE A 149 5.02 0.39 12.48
C PHE A 149 5.97 0.28 13.68
N LEU A 150 7.18 -0.22 13.45
CA LEU A 150 8.19 -0.37 14.51
C LEU A 150 8.68 0.98 15.06
N ARG A 151 8.76 1.99 14.21
CA ARG A 151 9.19 3.34 14.63
C ARG A 151 8.15 4.07 15.48
N ARG A 152 6.86 3.72 15.35
CA ARG A 152 5.76 4.33 16.11
C ARG A 152 5.50 3.67 17.45
N GLU A 153 6.07 2.51 17.71
CA GLU A 153 6.00 1.82 19.00
C GLU A 153 7.00 2.39 20.02
N LYS A 154 6.93 3.71 20.27
CA LYS A 154 7.66 4.36 21.37
C LYS A 154 6.69 4.87 22.40
#